data_7fc4872d65d837135bd56201e56274dc
#
_entry.id   7fc4872d65d837135bd56201e56274dc
#
_cell.length_a   1.000
_cell.length_b   1.000
_cell.length_c   1.000
_cell.angle_alpha   90.00
_cell.angle_beta   90.00
_cell.angle_gamma   90.00
#
_symmetry.space_group_name_H-M   'P 1'
#
loop_
_entity.id
_entity.type
_entity.pdbx_description
1 polymer ?
#
loop_
_entity_poly.entity_id
_entity_poly.type
_entity_poly.pdbx_seq_one_letter_code
_entity_poly.pdbx_strand_id
1 'polypeptide(L)'
;RMKDTLEDLEQFIIDVIIHNRRGVRATFLRTAFWFLSGVYKGAVRLRLFLYRERFIHDHHLGVPVISIGNITVGGTGKTPVVELFSKALLAQGRRVAILSRGYKSKRQRKLPLGWRIAAKLGLARKPRELLPRVVSDGEKVLLDSYVAGDEPFMLAQNCKGVPVVVDRNRVKAGAHAIRKFGADVLILDDGLQYLKLKHRHDIVLVDKTAPFGTGYMLPRGTLREPPSSLRRASYIFLTKSDGDSGEIIEQIRKYNPVAEIIECRHRPVHFENIHTGEHLPLDSFRGKYV
;
A
#
# COMPACT_ATOMS: atom_id res chain seq x y z
N ARG A 1 -1.31 -26.15 19.57
CA ARG A 1 0.14 -26.51 19.48
C ARG A 1 0.80 -26.08 18.16
N MET A 2 0.27 -26.43 16.97
CA MET A 2 0.92 -26.08 15.69
C MET A 2 0.74 -24.59 15.31
N LYS A 3 -0.35 -23.94 15.69
CA LYS A 3 -0.54 -22.48 15.54
C LYS A 3 0.39 -21.71 16.48
N ASP A 4 0.47 -22.11 17.74
CA ASP A 4 1.32 -21.46 18.75
C ASP A 4 2.78 -21.50 18.33
N THR A 5 3.26 -22.63 17.77
CA THR A 5 4.64 -22.77 17.28
C THR A 5 4.93 -21.87 16.04
N LEU A 6 3.92 -21.63 15.19
CA LEU A 6 4.05 -20.72 14.05
C LEU A 6 4.06 -19.26 14.47
N GLU A 7 3.26 -18.87 15.43
CA GLU A 7 3.22 -17.53 16.01
C GLU A 7 4.53 -17.23 16.75
N ASP A 8 5.06 -18.17 17.53
CA ASP A 8 6.35 -18.07 18.19
C ASP A 8 7.50 -17.90 17.19
N LEU A 9 7.47 -18.63 16.07
CA LEU A 9 8.48 -18.52 15.02
C LEU A 9 8.37 -17.17 14.30
N GLU A 10 7.16 -16.70 14.00
CA GLU A 10 6.93 -15.39 13.40
C GLU A 10 7.45 -14.28 14.30
N GLN A 11 7.12 -14.33 15.60
CA GLN A 11 7.61 -13.37 16.59
C GLN A 11 9.14 -13.41 16.71
N PHE A 12 9.74 -14.60 16.75
CA PHE A 12 11.19 -14.75 16.76
C PHE A 12 11.86 -14.11 15.53
N ILE A 13 11.29 -14.30 14.33
CA ILE A 13 11.79 -13.70 13.10
C ILE A 13 11.66 -12.17 13.15
N ILE A 14 10.55 -11.65 13.62
CA ILE A 14 10.33 -10.21 13.80
C ILE A 14 11.38 -9.63 14.76
N ASP A 15 11.58 -10.25 15.91
CA ASP A 15 12.56 -9.82 16.90
C ASP A 15 14.01 -9.83 16.37
N VAL A 16 14.34 -10.80 15.51
CA VAL A 16 15.65 -10.84 14.82
C VAL A 16 15.80 -9.68 13.84
N ILE A 17 14.73 -9.33 13.10
CA ILE A 17 14.72 -8.23 12.12
C ILE A 17 14.87 -6.87 12.81
N ILE A 18 14.15 -6.65 13.90
CA ILE A 18 14.18 -5.37 14.66
C ILE A 18 15.30 -5.29 15.70
N HIS A 19 16.24 -6.25 15.71
CA HIS A 19 17.41 -6.32 16.59
C HIS A 19 17.12 -6.56 18.09
N ASN A 20 15.94 -7.00 18.47
CA ASN A 20 15.59 -7.28 19.86
C ASN A 20 16.14 -8.61 20.39
N ARG A 21 16.59 -9.53 19.51
CA ARG A 21 17.15 -10.83 19.90
C ARG A 21 18.65 -10.90 19.68
N ARG A 22 19.39 -11.49 20.65
CA ARG A 22 20.82 -11.79 20.58
C ARG A 22 21.04 -13.30 20.68
N GLY A 23 22.20 -13.79 20.25
CA GLY A 23 22.61 -15.20 20.32
C GLY A 23 23.00 -15.78 18.96
N VAL A 24 23.63 -16.96 18.96
CA VAL A 24 24.20 -17.62 17.78
C VAL A 24 23.14 -17.84 16.68
N ARG A 25 21.95 -18.33 17.06
CA ARG A 25 20.84 -18.57 16.12
C ARG A 25 20.35 -17.28 15.47
N ALA A 26 20.21 -16.20 16.24
CA ALA A 26 19.80 -14.89 15.74
C ALA A 26 20.88 -14.30 14.81
N THR A 27 22.15 -14.46 15.13
CA THR A 27 23.27 -14.00 14.28
C THR A 27 23.31 -14.76 12.96
N PHE A 28 23.18 -16.08 12.98
CA PHE A 28 23.12 -16.88 11.77
C PHE A 28 21.96 -16.45 10.86
N LEU A 29 20.76 -16.28 11.43
CA LEU A 29 19.59 -15.86 10.68
C LEU A 29 19.76 -14.43 10.09
N ARG A 30 20.38 -13.52 10.85
CA ARG A 30 20.71 -12.18 10.35
C ARG A 30 21.66 -12.21 9.17
N THR A 31 22.69 -13.04 9.23
CA THR A 31 23.65 -13.20 8.12
C THR A 31 22.98 -13.77 6.89
N ALA A 32 22.15 -14.79 7.05
CA ALA A 32 21.35 -15.33 5.95
C ALA A 32 20.41 -14.28 5.36
N PHE A 33 19.69 -13.53 6.18
CA PHE A 33 18.82 -12.44 5.73
C PHE A 33 19.59 -11.30 5.08
N TRP A 34 20.80 -11.00 5.53
CA TRP A 34 21.66 -9.99 4.90
C TRP A 34 22.00 -10.39 3.46
N PHE A 35 22.39 -11.63 3.22
CA PHE A 35 22.65 -12.14 1.88
C PHE A 35 21.40 -12.10 1.01
N LEU A 36 20.26 -12.62 1.50
CA LEU A 36 18.98 -12.60 0.80
C LEU A 36 18.50 -11.17 0.50
N SER A 37 18.77 -10.22 1.39
CA SER A 37 18.49 -8.81 1.19
C SER A 37 19.30 -8.22 0.03
N GLY A 38 20.53 -8.65 -0.15
CA GLY A 38 21.37 -8.29 -1.29
C GLY A 38 20.74 -8.76 -2.61
N VAL A 39 20.33 -10.02 -2.68
CA VAL A 39 19.62 -10.60 -3.84
C VAL A 39 18.32 -9.85 -4.12
N TYR A 40 17.50 -9.62 -3.08
CA TYR A 40 16.25 -8.86 -3.19
C TYR A 40 16.49 -7.43 -3.71
N LYS A 41 17.51 -6.74 -3.17
CA LYS A 41 17.91 -5.40 -3.64
C LYS A 41 18.31 -5.41 -5.13
N GLY A 42 19.06 -6.42 -5.55
CA GLY A 42 19.42 -6.61 -6.96
C GLY A 42 18.20 -6.78 -7.84
N ALA A 43 17.27 -7.65 -7.45
CA ALA A 43 16.02 -7.91 -8.17
C ALA A 43 15.14 -6.65 -8.26
N VAL A 44 15.02 -5.88 -7.17
CA VAL A 44 14.27 -4.61 -7.16
C VAL A 44 14.93 -3.60 -8.10
N ARG A 45 16.26 -3.43 -8.03
CA ARG A 45 17.01 -2.51 -8.91
C ARG A 45 16.88 -2.88 -10.38
N LEU A 46 17.02 -4.18 -10.70
CA LEU A 46 16.83 -4.68 -12.06
C LEU A 46 15.43 -4.38 -12.57
N ARG A 47 14.40 -4.65 -11.76
CA ARG A 47 13.03 -4.35 -12.12
C ARG A 47 12.82 -2.85 -12.38
N LEU A 48 13.32 -1.97 -11.50
CA LEU A 48 13.22 -0.52 -11.68
C LEU A 48 13.96 -0.06 -12.96
N PHE A 49 15.13 -0.64 -13.24
CA PHE A 49 15.88 -0.39 -14.46
C PHE A 49 15.09 -0.77 -15.70
N LEU A 50 14.53 -1.99 -15.74
CA LEU A 50 13.75 -2.48 -16.90
C LEU A 50 12.54 -1.60 -17.22
N TYR A 51 11.87 -1.04 -16.21
CA TYR A 51 10.79 -0.06 -16.43
C TYR A 51 11.32 1.30 -16.86
N ARG A 52 12.43 1.79 -16.29
CA ARG A 52 13.04 3.07 -16.62
C ARG A 52 13.52 3.11 -18.06
N GLU A 53 14.21 2.06 -18.49
CA GLU A 53 14.74 1.93 -19.87
C GLU A 53 13.69 1.41 -20.86
N ARG A 54 12.41 1.29 -20.43
CA ARG A 54 11.28 0.87 -21.26
C ARG A 54 11.39 -0.53 -21.88
N PHE A 55 12.22 -1.43 -21.32
CA PHE A 55 12.18 -2.86 -21.67
C PHE A 55 10.86 -3.50 -21.26
N ILE A 56 10.28 -3.01 -20.14
CA ILE A 56 8.93 -3.37 -19.72
C ILE A 56 8.09 -2.09 -19.77
N HIS A 57 6.96 -2.17 -20.49
CA HIS A 57 6.08 -1.02 -20.68
C HIS A 57 5.03 -0.94 -19.58
N ASP A 58 4.76 0.27 -19.16
CA ASP A 58 3.61 0.62 -18.34
C ASP A 58 2.35 0.82 -19.21
N HIS A 59 1.19 0.77 -18.60
CA HIS A 59 -0.10 0.98 -19.27
C HIS A 59 -0.66 2.35 -18.90
N HIS A 60 -1.14 3.06 -19.90
CA HIS A 60 -1.92 4.28 -19.73
C HIS A 60 -3.40 3.97 -19.83
N LEU A 61 -4.21 4.54 -18.94
CA LEU A 61 -5.68 4.34 -18.93
C LEU A 61 -6.46 5.56 -19.43
N GLY A 62 -5.79 6.60 -19.88
CA GLY A 62 -6.42 7.82 -20.38
C GLY A 62 -6.92 8.79 -19.30
N VAL A 63 -6.80 8.42 -18.02
CA VAL A 63 -7.14 9.26 -16.87
C VAL A 63 -5.96 9.39 -15.92
N PRO A 64 -5.87 10.48 -15.13
CA PRO A 64 -4.85 10.64 -14.11
C PRO A 64 -4.91 9.52 -13.08
N VAL A 65 -3.73 8.98 -12.73
CA VAL A 65 -3.55 7.98 -11.68
C VAL A 65 -2.66 8.58 -10.61
N ILE A 66 -3.17 8.66 -9.39
CA ILE A 66 -2.44 9.09 -8.20
C ILE A 66 -2.06 7.85 -7.41
N SER A 67 -0.78 7.61 -7.25
CA SER A 67 -0.27 6.50 -6.44
C SER A 67 0.02 7.01 -5.03
N ILE A 68 -0.55 6.37 -4.03
CA ILE A 68 -0.23 6.62 -2.62
C ILE A 68 0.45 5.37 -2.08
N GLY A 69 1.67 5.52 -1.58
CA GLY A 69 2.47 4.38 -1.17
C GLY A 69 3.62 4.76 -0.25
N ASN A 70 4.46 3.78 0.07
CA ASN A 70 5.65 3.98 0.89
C ASN A 70 6.78 3.03 0.47
N ILE A 71 7.99 3.27 0.96
CA ILE A 71 9.17 2.45 0.69
C ILE A 71 9.44 1.40 1.77
N THR A 72 8.72 1.43 2.90
CA THR A 72 8.89 0.52 4.04
C THR A 72 7.70 -0.42 4.18
N VAL A 73 7.87 -1.51 4.92
CA VAL A 73 6.75 -2.32 5.46
C VAL A 73 6.29 -1.67 6.76
N GLY A 74 4.98 -1.64 6.99
CA GLY A 74 4.38 -1.13 8.24
C GLY A 74 3.35 -0.05 8.01
N GLY A 75 2.73 0.38 9.09
CA GLY A 75 1.66 1.38 9.11
C GLY A 75 2.20 2.81 9.01
N THR A 76 2.41 3.30 7.81
CA THR A 76 2.84 4.69 7.55
C THR A 76 1.68 5.68 7.41
N GLY A 77 0.44 5.25 7.70
CA GLY A 77 -0.75 6.11 7.57
C GLY A 77 -1.26 6.27 6.14
N LYS A 78 -1.05 5.28 5.25
CA LYS A 78 -1.53 5.34 3.85
C LYS A 78 -3.03 5.49 3.75
N THR A 79 -3.78 4.65 4.45
CA THR A 79 -5.24 4.58 4.34
C THR A 79 -5.94 5.92 4.64
N PRO A 80 -5.60 6.64 5.72
CA PRO A 80 -6.12 7.99 5.95
C PRO A 80 -5.81 9.00 4.83
N VAL A 81 -4.62 8.89 4.22
CA VAL A 81 -4.25 9.78 3.10
C VAL A 81 -5.03 9.43 1.83
N VAL A 82 -5.23 8.14 1.54
CA VAL A 82 -6.12 7.69 0.43
C VAL A 82 -7.53 8.23 0.64
N GLU A 83 -8.06 8.12 1.84
CA GLU A 83 -9.40 8.62 2.21
C GLU A 83 -9.49 10.14 2.02
N LEU A 84 -8.52 10.89 2.56
CA LEU A 84 -8.48 12.36 2.46
C LEU A 84 -8.47 12.82 1.00
N PHE A 85 -7.58 12.25 0.17
CA PHE A 85 -7.49 12.60 -1.24
C PHE A 85 -8.75 12.22 -2.01
N SER A 86 -9.33 11.05 -1.72
CA SER A 86 -10.57 10.60 -2.36
C SER A 86 -11.72 11.55 -2.08
N LYS A 87 -11.91 11.95 -0.82
CA LYS A 87 -12.94 12.89 -0.40
C LYS A 87 -12.71 14.29 -0.96
N ALA A 88 -11.46 14.78 -0.94
CA ALA A 88 -11.12 16.10 -1.45
C ALA A 88 -11.37 16.22 -2.96
N LEU A 89 -10.98 15.20 -3.73
CA LEU A 89 -11.22 15.18 -5.18
C LEU A 89 -12.71 15.03 -5.51
N LEU A 90 -13.44 14.21 -4.76
CA LEU A 90 -14.89 14.07 -4.89
C LEU A 90 -15.60 15.41 -4.61
N ALA A 91 -15.20 16.13 -3.57
CA ALA A 91 -15.72 17.45 -3.24
C ALA A 91 -15.46 18.51 -4.33
N GLN A 92 -14.41 18.30 -5.14
CA GLN A 92 -14.11 19.12 -6.32
C GLN A 92 -14.88 18.66 -7.58
N GLY A 93 -15.86 17.76 -7.44
CA GLY A 93 -16.69 17.28 -8.55
C GLY A 93 -16.00 16.21 -9.41
N ARG A 94 -14.86 15.63 -8.99
CA ARG A 94 -14.19 14.57 -9.75
C ARG A 94 -14.85 13.22 -9.48
N ARG A 95 -14.90 12.37 -10.50
CA ARG A 95 -15.37 10.98 -10.38
C ARG A 95 -14.19 10.08 -10.05
N VAL A 96 -13.95 9.94 -8.76
CA VAL A 96 -12.79 9.20 -8.21
C VAL A 96 -13.13 7.71 -8.08
N ALA A 97 -12.15 6.83 -8.31
CA ALA A 97 -12.22 5.43 -7.89
C ALA A 97 -10.91 5.00 -7.21
N ILE A 98 -11.04 4.23 -6.13
CA ILE A 98 -9.91 3.65 -5.40
C ILE A 98 -9.61 2.26 -5.92
N LEU A 99 -8.35 2.00 -6.22
CA LEU A 99 -7.84 0.71 -6.66
C LEU A 99 -6.92 0.11 -5.60
N SER A 100 -7.31 -1.03 -5.02
CA SER A 100 -6.50 -1.74 -4.02
C SER A 100 -6.13 -3.15 -4.46
N ARG A 101 -5.16 -3.75 -3.78
CA ARG A 101 -4.68 -5.12 -4.03
C ARG A 101 -5.58 -6.18 -3.43
N GLY A 102 -6.27 -5.84 -2.33
CA GLY A 102 -6.97 -6.82 -1.51
C GLY A 102 -5.98 -7.72 -0.76
N TYR A 103 -5.12 -7.13 0.03
CA TYR A 103 -4.24 -7.87 0.94
C TYR A 103 -5.09 -8.67 1.94
N LYS A 104 -4.67 -9.92 2.24
CA LYS A 104 -5.42 -10.89 3.06
C LYS A 104 -6.82 -11.27 2.56
N SER A 105 -7.30 -10.74 1.45
CA SER A 105 -8.59 -11.11 0.87
C SER A 105 -8.64 -12.57 0.42
N LYS A 106 -9.84 -13.19 0.40
CA LYS A 106 -10.05 -14.54 -0.12
C LYS A 106 -9.48 -14.64 -1.54
N ARG A 107 -8.53 -15.56 -1.73
CA ARG A 107 -7.88 -15.71 -3.04
C ARG A 107 -8.91 -16.15 -4.09
N GLN A 108 -9.00 -15.44 -5.20
CA GLN A 108 -9.67 -15.98 -6.39
C GLN A 108 -9.02 -17.30 -6.77
N ARG A 109 -9.84 -18.32 -7.06
CA ARG A 109 -9.37 -19.66 -7.40
C ARG A 109 -8.33 -19.58 -8.51
N LYS A 110 -7.09 -19.96 -8.20
CA LYS A 110 -6.05 -20.03 -9.22
C LYS A 110 -6.32 -21.23 -10.09
N LEU A 111 -6.27 -21.04 -11.41
CA LEU A 111 -6.27 -22.15 -12.35
C LEU A 111 -5.05 -23.04 -12.12
N PRO A 112 -5.18 -24.35 -12.24
CA PRO A 112 -4.07 -25.29 -12.15
C PRO A 112 -2.91 -24.86 -13.08
N LEU A 113 -1.67 -25.09 -12.65
CA LEU A 113 -0.49 -24.66 -13.39
C LEU A 113 -0.49 -25.22 -14.83
N GLY A 114 -0.83 -26.50 -14.98
CA GLY A 114 -0.93 -27.14 -16.31
C GLY A 114 -1.92 -26.47 -17.24
N TRP A 115 -3.07 -26.03 -16.70
CA TRP A 115 -4.08 -25.31 -17.49
C TRP A 115 -3.58 -23.90 -17.92
N ARG A 116 -2.82 -23.24 -17.06
CA ARG A 116 -2.20 -21.94 -17.39
C ARG A 116 -1.13 -22.07 -18.48
N ILE A 117 -0.35 -23.14 -18.45
CA ILE A 117 0.65 -23.46 -19.48
C ILE A 117 -0.05 -23.81 -20.79
N ALA A 118 -1.06 -24.68 -20.77
CA ALA A 118 -1.84 -25.05 -21.94
C ALA A 118 -2.52 -23.84 -22.60
N ALA A 119 -3.10 -22.94 -21.80
CA ALA A 119 -3.69 -21.70 -22.30
C ALA A 119 -2.65 -20.73 -22.91
N LYS A 120 -1.42 -20.72 -22.38
CA LYS A 120 -0.31 -19.91 -22.89
C LYS A 120 0.25 -20.46 -24.21
N LEU A 121 0.20 -21.78 -24.37
CA LEU A 121 0.60 -22.50 -25.60
C LEU A 121 -0.53 -22.56 -26.66
N GLY A 122 -1.69 -21.97 -26.40
CA GLY A 122 -2.83 -22.03 -27.30
C GLY A 122 -3.59 -23.36 -27.30
N LEU A 123 -3.19 -24.32 -26.44
CA LEU A 123 -3.76 -25.67 -26.33
C LEU A 123 -5.05 -25.74 -25.48
N ALA A 124 -5.37 -24.66 -24.78
CA ALA A 124 -6.61 -24.52 -24.01
C ALA A 124 -7.23 -23.13 -24.21
N ARG A 125 -8.56 -23.03 -24.20
CA ARG A 125 -9.25 -21.73 -24.23
C ARG A 125 -8.78 -20.88 -23.07
N LYS A 126 -8.35 -19.63 -23.32
CA LYS A 126 -8.10 -18.68 -22.23
C LYS A 126 -9.33 -18.60 -21.36
N PRO A 127 -9.19 -18.73 -20.01
CA PRO A 127 -10.33 -18.58 -19.13
C PRO A 127 -10.93 -17.20 -19.33
N ARG A 128 -12.24 -17.11 -19.26
CA ARG A 128 -12.92 -15.81 -19.18
C ARG A 128 -12.30 -15.04 -18.03
N GLU A 129 -11.65 -13.93 -18.31
CA GLU A 129 -10.99 -13.13 -17.27
C GLU A 129 -12.02 -12.74 -16.21
N LEU A 130 -11.84 -13.22 -14.99
CA LEU A 130 -12.73 -12.88 -13.88
C LEU A 130 -12.72 -11.35 -13.74
N LEU A 131 -13.88 -10.74 -13.64
CA LEU A 131 -14.01 -9.30 -13.41
C LEU A 131 -13.33 -8.92 -12.08
N PRO A 132 -12.80 -7.69 -11.96
CA PRO A 132 -12.35 -7.17 -10.68
C PRO A 132 -13.48 -7.21 -9.65
N ARG A 133 -13.13 -7.36 -8.38
CA ARG A 133 -14.10 -7.31 -7.29
C ARG A 133 -14.43 -5.85 -6.99
N VAL A 134 -15.68 -5.52 -7.06
CA VAL A 134 -16.20 -4.22 -6.63
C VAL A 134 -16.57 -4.34 -5.16
N VAL A 135 -15.84 -3.68 -4.28
CA VAL A 135 -16.09 -3.66 -2.84
C VAL A 135 -17.16 -2.65 -2.50
N SER A 136 -17.13 -1.49 -3.17
CA SER A 136 -18.17 -0.48 -3.13
C SER A 136 -18.38 0.09 -4.53
N ASP A 137 -19.62 0.38 -4.88
CA ASP A 137 -19.98 1.11 -6.10
C ASP A 137 -20.02 2.63 -5.88
N GLY A 138 -19.72 3.08 -4.67
CA GLY A 138 -19.83 4.46 -4.22
C GLY A 138 -21.09 4.72 -3.38
N GLU A 139 -22.18 4.01 -3.61
CA GLU A 139 -23.43 4.13 -2.85
C GLU A 139 -23.51 3.08 -1.74
N LYS A 140 -23.16 1.84 -2.07
CA LYS A 140 -23.28 0.67 -1.18
C LYS A 140 -21.98 -0.09 -1.10
N VAL A 141 -21.70 -0.62 0.10
CA VAL A 141 -20.65 -1.63 0.30
C VAL A 141 -21.23 -3.00 -0.11
N LEU A 142 -20.60 -3.62 -1.12
CA LEU A 142 -21.10 -4.83 -1.78
C LEU A 142 -20.42 -6.11 -1.28
N LEU A 143 -19.26 -5.99 -0.62
CA LEU A 143 -18.47 -7.13 -0.15
C LEU A 143 -18.03 -6.88 1.29
N ASP A 144 -17.99 -7.95 2.08
CA ASP A 144 -17.45 -7.93 3.43
C ASP A 144 -15.91 -7.89 3.48
N SER A 145 -15.35 -7.69 4.67
CA SER A 145 -13.90 -7.63 4.89
C SER A 145 -13.20 -8.93 4.57
N TYR A 146 -13.84 -10.09 4.77
CA TYR A 146 -13.25 -11.40 4.48
C TYR A 146 -13.00 -11.60 2.97
N VAL A 147 -13.90 -11.10 2.12
CA VAL A 147 -13.77 -11.20 0.66
C VAL A 147 -12.96 -10.04 0.09
N ALA A 148 -13.17 -8.84 0.60
CA ALA A 148 -12.51 -7.62 0.11
C ALA A 148 -11.06 -7.49 0.62
N GLY A 149 -10.82 -7.85 1.86
CA GLY A 149 -9.68 -7.49 2.70
C GLY A 149 -10.02 -6.29 3.59
N ASP A 150 -9.37 -6.18 4.75
CA ASP A 150 -9.72 -5.20 5.78
C ASP A 150 -9.57 -3.75 5.29
N GLU A 151 -8.41 -3.41 4.67
CA GLU A 151 -8.15 -2.05 4.18
C GLU A 151 -9.14 -1.59 3.09
N PRO A 152 -9.41 -2.36 2.01
CA PRO A 152 -10.40 -1.97 1.01
C PRO A 152 -11.83 -1.88 1.57
N PHE A 153 -12.19 -2.74 2.54
CA PHE A 153 -13.48 -2.69 3.20
C PHE A 153 -13.64 -1.40 4.01
N MET A 154 -12.62 -1.03 4.81
CA MET A 154 -12.60 0.22 5.57
C MET A 154 -12.69 1.44 4.64
N LEU A 155 -11.93 1.47 3.54
CA LEU A 155 -12.02 2.53 2.54
C LEU A 155 -13.43 2.63 1.93
N ALA A 156 -14.07 1.48 1.68
CA ALA A 156 -15.44 1.45 1.14
C ALA A 156 -16.48 2.01 2.13
N GLN A 157 -16.29 1.79 3.42
CA GLN A 157 -17.17 2.37 4.45
C GLN A 157 -16.96 3.88 4.62
N ASN A 158 -15.71 4.34 4.59
CA ASN A 158 -15.34 5.72 4.90
C ASN A 158 -15.47 6.66 3.69
N CYS A 159 -15.35 6.15 2.46
CA CYS A 159 -15.34 6.96 1.24
C CYS A 159 -16.67 6.84 0.48
N LYS A 160 -17.79 7.30 1.08
CA LYS A 160 -19.08 7.36 0.41
C LYS A 160 -18.97 8.22 -0.86
N GLY A 161 -19.60 7.79 -1.93
CA GLY A 161 -19.50 8.43 -3.26
C GLY A 161 -18.29 7.97 -4.10
N VAL A 162 -17.39 7.12 -3.54
CA VAL A 162 -16.19 6.67 -4.23
C VAL A 162 -16.21 5.15 -4.40
N PRO A 163 -16.27 4.62 -5.64
CA PRO A 163 -16.13 3.20 -5.89
C PRO A 163 -14.75 2.67 -5.43
N VAL A 164 -14.77 1.48 -4.80
CA VAL A 164 -13.57 0.76 -4.38
C VAL A 164 -13.47 -0.57 -5.12
N VAL A 165 -12.40 -0.73 -5.90
CA VAL A 165 -12.20 -1.90 -6.77
C VAL A 165 -10.92 -2.65 -6.41
N VAL A 166 -11.04 -3.96 -6.24
CA VAL A 166 -9.95 -4.83 -5.83
C VAL A 166 -9.58 -5.81 -6.95
N ASP A 167 -8.35 -5.75 -7.38
CA ASP A 167 -7.71 -6.76 -8.23
C ASP A 167 -6.18 -6.68 -8.10
N ARG A 168 -5.47 -7.79 -8.22
CA ARG A 168 -4.01 -7.80 -8.31
C ARG A 168 -3.50 -7.11 -9.57
N ASN A 169 -4.27 -7.16 -10.64
CA ASN A 169 -4.03 -6.41 -11.88
C ASN A 169 -4.76 -5.06 -11.82
N ARG A 170 -4.08 -4.00 -11.30
CA ARG A 170 -4.66 -2.65 -11.19
C ARG A 170 -4.97 -2.00 -12.53
N VAL A 171 -4.28 -2.39 -13.62
CA VAL A 171 -4.64 -1.95 -14.98
C VAL A 171 -6.05 -2.40 -15.32
N LYS A 172 -6.36 -3.67 -15.05
CA LYS A 172 -7.70 -4.24 -15.25
C LYS A 172 -8.74 -3.60 -14.32
N ALA A 173 -8.38 -3.40 -13.03
CA ALA A 173 -9.26 -2.74 -12.07
C ALA A 173 -9.57 -1.30 -12.49
N GLY A 174 -8.57 -0.55 -12.92
CA GLY A 174 -8.73 0.83 -13.39
C GLY A 174 -9.57 0.91 -14.66
N ALA A 175 -9.32 0.06 -15.66
CA ALA A 175 -10.14 -0.02 -16.87
C ALA A 175 -11.59 -0.39 -16.55
N HIS A 176 -11.83 -1.22 -15.55
CA HIS A 176 -13.18 -1.56 -15.08
C HIS A 176 -13.85 -0.35 -14.40
N ALA A 177 -13.12 0.35 -13.52
CA ALA A 177 -13.62 1.53 -12.80
C ALA A 177 -14.01 2.65 -13.79
N ILE A 178 -13.19 2.90 -14.80
CA ILE A 178 -13.48 3.90 -15.86
C ILE A 178 -14.75 3.51 -16.63
N ARG A 179 -14.84 2.26 -17.10
CA ARG A 179 -15.99 1.83 -17.93
C ARG A 179 -17.29 1.74 -17.14
N LYS A 180 -17.25 1.25 -15.88
CA LYS A 180 -18.46 0.97 -15.10
C LYS A 180 -18.94 2.17 -14.32
N PHE A 181 -18.03 2.98 -13.79
CA PHE A 181 -18.36 4.10 -12.90
C PHE A 181 -18.03 5.46 -13.51
N GLY A 182 -17.49 5.49 -14.73
CA GLY A 182 -17.11 6.74 -15.39
C GLY A 182 -15.99 7.47 -14.66
N ALA A 183 -15.13 6.75 -13.91
CA ALA A 183 -14.05 7.37 -13.13
C ALA A 183 -13.12 8.18 -14.04
N ASP A 184 -12.86 9.43 -13.66
CA ASP A 184 -11.95 10.34 -14.35
C ASP A 184 -10.64 10.59 -13.58
N VAL A 185 -10.55 10.07 -12.34
CA VAL A 185 -9.33 10.00 -11.52
C VAL A 185 -9.27 8.65 -10.81
N LEU A 186 -8.10 8.03 -10.80
CA LEU A 186 -7.85 6.78 -10.09
C LEU A 186 -6.84 7.01 -8.97
N ILE A 187 -7.13 6.50 -7.77
CA ILE A 187 -6.22 6.49 -6.63
C ILE A 187 -5.77 5.05 -6.40
N LEU A 188 -4.45 4.81 -6.43
CA LEU A 188 -3.87 3.53 -6.07
C LEU A 188 -3.51 3.51 -4.59
N ASP A 189 -4.18 2.66 -3.86
CA ASP A 189 -3.79 2.28 -2.51
C ASP A 189 -2.60 1.31 -2.57
N ASP A 190 -1.51 1.65 -1.86
CA ASP A 190 -0.22 0.95 -1.90
C ASP A 190 0.32 0.80 -3.34
N GLY A 191 0.33 1.91 -4.07
CA GLY A 191 0.60 1.95 -5.51
C GLY A 191 2.08 2.05 -5.90
N LEU A 192 2.99 2.55 -5.06
CA LEU A 192 4.37 2.92 -5.41
C LEU A 192 5.14 1.78 -6.11
N GLN A 193 4.95 0.53 -5.68
CA GLN A 193 5.58 -0.65 -6.28
C GLN A 193 4.86 -1.16 -7.54
N TYR A 194 3.71 -0.58 -7.90
CA TYR A 194 2.92 -1.08 -9.03
C TYR A 194 3.26 -0.33 -10.34
N LEU A 195 4.46 -0.51 -10.84
CA LEU A 195 5.00 0.17 -12.04
C LEU A 195 4.29 -0.17 -13.35
N LYS A 196 3.45 -1.22 -13.36
CA LYS A 196 2.74 -1.67 -14.56
C LYS A 196 1.65 -0.67 -15.02
N LEU A 197 1.14 0.17 -14.14
CA LEU A 197 0.22 1.25 -14.46
C LEU A 197 0.97 2.57 -14.36
N LYS A 198 0.84 3.44 -15.36
CA LYS A 198 1.49 4.75 -15.34
C LYS A 198 0.84 5.64 -14.30
N HIS A 199 1.64 6.19 -13.40
CA HIS A 199 1.18 7.18 -12.42
C HIS A 199 1.41 8.60 -12.97
N ARG A 200 0.46 9.49 -12.72
CA ARG A 200 0.62 10.93 -12.95
C ARG A 200 1.37 11.57 -11.79
N HIS A 201 1.04 11.14 -10.57
CA HIS A 201 1.69 11.59 -9.34
C HIS A 201 1.93 10.39 -8.43
N ASP A 202 3.14 10.35 -7.85
CA ASP A 202 3.49 9.44 -6.77
C ASP A 202 3.57 10.25 -5.47
N ILE A 203 2.66 9.95 -4.54
CA ILE A 203 2.67 10.46 -3.17
C ILE A 203 3.30 9.39 -2.29
N VAL A 204 4.46 9.69 -1.73
CA VAL A 204 5.21 8.74 -0.91
C VAL A 204 5.16 9.17 0.55
N LEU A 205 4.64 8.28 1.40
CA LEU A 205 4.61 8.50 2.84
C LEU A 205 5.92 8.02 3.47
N VAL A 206 6.47 8.88 4.31
CA VAL A 206 7.66 8.61 5.12
C VAL A 206 7.29 8.84 6.58
N ASP A 207 7.46 7.82 7.42
CA ASP A 207 7.23 7.94 8.86
C ASP A 207 8.39 8.68 9.51
N LYS A 208 8.15 9.83 10.16
CA LYS A 208 9.17 10.62 10.84
C LYS A 208 9.93 9.81 11.88
N THR A 209 9.25 8.91 12.60
CA THR A 209 9.86 8.12 13.67
C THR A 209 10.79 7.01 13.18
N ALA A 210 10.62 6.58 11.91
CA ALA A 210 11.43 5.56 11.27
C ALA A 210 11.48 5.75 9.74
N PRO A 211 12.09 6.85 9.23
CA PRO A 211 11.97 7.26 7.83
C PRO A 211 12.47 6.22 6.83
N PHE A 212 13.46 5.45 7.21
CA PHE A 212 14.01 4.34 6.42
C PHE A 212 13.90 3.00 7.15
N GLY A 213 12.99 2.89 8.13
CA GLY A 213 12.79 1.70 8.94
C GLY A 213 14.07 1.23 9.61
N THR A 214 14.42 -0.04 9.45
CA THR A 214 15.66 -0.61 10.00
C THR A 214 16.92 -0.31 9.15
N GLY A 215 16.81 0.45 8.07
CA GLY A 215 17.89 0.76 7.12
C GLY A 215 18.23 -0.38 6.15
N TYR A 216 17.67 -1.57 6.32
CA TYR A 216 17.93 -2.74 5.48
C TYR A 216 16.71 -3.09 4.61
N MET A 217 17.01 -3.64 3.42
CA MET A 217 15.97 -4.21 2.55
C MET A 217 15.40 -5.51 3.13
N LEU A 218 14.20 -5.89 2.71
CA LEU A 218 13.64 -7.22 2.99
C LEU A 218 14.59 -8.33 2.51
N PRO A 219 14.68 -9.46 3.19
CA PRO A 219 14.07 -9.80 4.49
C PRO A 219 14.90 -9.38 5.72
N ARG A 220 16.07 -8.75 5.56
CA ARG A 220 16.94 -8.33 6.65
C ARG A 220 16.35 -7.17 7.45
N GLY A 221 15.53 -6.37 6.82
CA GLY A 221 14.88 -5.21 7.43
C GLY A 221 13.52 -4.94 6.83
N THR A 222 13.09 -3.69 6.93
CA THR A 222 11.73 -3.28 6.60
C THR A 222 11.59 -2.54 5.25
N LEU A 223 12.71 -2.27 4.56
CA LEU A 223 12.64 -1.58 3.27
C LEU A 223 12.14 -2.50 2.14
N ARG A 224 11.08 -2.10 1.46
CA ARG A 224 10.54 -2.72 0.23
C ARG A 224 11.29 -2.25 -1.02
N GLU A 225 11.77 -1.01 -0.97
CA GLU A 225 12.59 -0.38 -2.01
C GLU A 225 13.72 0.44 -1.36
N PRO A 226 14.84 0.65 -2.05
CA PRO A 226 15.92 1.46 -1.51
C PRO A 226 15.47 2.93 -1.35
N PRO A 227 16.06 3.71 -0.42
CA PRO A 227 15.73 5.13 -0.22
C PRO A 227 15.84 5.98 -1.50
N SER A 228 16.74 5.60 -2.42
CA SER A 228 16.85 6.23 -3.74
C SER A 228 15.58 6.16 -4.59
N SER A 229 14.62 5.29 -4.24
CA SER A 229 13.31 5.23 -4.92
C SER A 229 12.43 6.44 -4.60
N LEU A 230 12.74 7.20 -3.55
CA LEU A 230 12.07 8.48 -3.23
C LEU A 230 12.16 9.48 -4.40
N ARG A 231 13.17 9.39 -5.26
CA ARG A 231 13.30 10.25 -6.45
C ARG A 231 12.10 10.20 -7.41
N ARG A 232 11.25 9.16 -7.31
CA ARG A 232 10.02 9.06 -8.13
C ARG A 232 8.87 9.85 -7.54
N ALA A 233 8.94 10.20 -6.25
CA ALA A 233 7.88 10.93 -5.58
C ALA A 233 7.70 12.33 -6.17
N SER A 234 6.47 12.70 -6.48
CA SER A 234 6.06 14.07 -6.74
C SER A 234 5.89 14.84 -5.45
N TYR A 235 5.32 14.15 -4.44
CA TYR A 235 5.09 14.66 -3.10
C TYR A 235 5.56 13.64 -2.06
N ILE A 236 6.15 14.12 -0.97
CA ILE A 236 6.55 13.30 0.16
C ILE A 236 5.78 13.78 1.40
N PHE A 237 4.95 12.90 1.93
CA PHE A 237 4.20 13.18 3.15
C PHE A 237 4.98 12.62 4.33
N LEU A 238 5.54 13.52 5.15
CA LEU A 238 6.22 13.16 6.39
C LEU A 238 5.18 13.00 7.48
N THR A 239 4.80 11.74 7.74
CA THR A 239 3.75 11.40 8.71
C THR A 239 4.29 11.35 10.14
N LYS A 240 3.39 11.45 11.13
CA LYS A 240 3.72 11.52 12.55
C LYS A 240 4.66 12.70 12.90
N SER A 241 4.61 13.76 12.11
CA SER A 241 5.42 14.93 12.36
C SER A 241 4.82 15.78 13.48
N ASP A 242 5.69 16.32 14.32
CA ASP A 242 5.38 17.26 15.41
C ASP A 242 5.89 18.68 15.10
N GLY A 243 6.43 18.89 13.89
CA GLY A 243 6.90 20.20 13.41
C GLY A 243 8.41 20.41 13.48
N ASP A 244 9.17 19.50 14.15
CA ASP A 244 10.64 19.53 14.15
C ASP A 244 11.18 18.37 13.30
N SER A 245 11.36 18.62 12.01
CA SER A 245 11.71 17.59 11.02
C SER A 245 12.92 17.94 10.17
N GLY A 246 13.67 18.99 10.53
CA GLY A 246 14.76 19.52 9.71
C GLY A 246 15.77 18.46 9.26
N GLU A 247 16.31 17.67 10.18
CA GLU A 247 17.29 16.61 9.88
C GLU A 247 16.73 15.54 8.92
N ILE A 248 15.46 15.16 9.10
CA ILE A 248 14.83 14.14 8.26
C ILE A 248 14.55 14.70 6.86
N ILE A 249 14.13 15.95 6.78
CA ILE A 249 13.94 16.65 5.52
C ILE A 249 15.26 16.70 4.76
N GLU A 250 16.37 17.03 5.41
CA GLU A 250 17.70 17.03 4.78
C GLU A 250 18.09 15.61 4.30
N GLN A 251 17.82 14.58 5.08
CA GLN A 251 18.07 13.21 4.66
C GLN A 251 17.23 12.81 3.44
N ILE A 252 15.96 13.21 3.38
CA ILE A 252 15.07 12.95 2.25
C ILE A 252 15.56 13.73 1.02
N ARG A 253 15.99 14.98 1.18
CA ARG A 253 16.51 15.83 0.10
C ARG A 253 17.74 15.25 -0.60
N LYS A 254 18.57 14.46 0.10
CA LYS A 254 19.68 13.71 -0.52
C LYS A 254 19.22 12.73 -1.61
N TYR A 255 17.98 12.23 -1.51
CA TYR A 255 17.39 11.29 -2.48
C TYR A 255 16.43 11.95 -3.45
N ASN A 256 15.72 13.00 -3.02
CA ASN A 256 14.80 13.76 -3.86
C ASN A 256 14.86 15.26 -3.50
N PRO A 257 15.64 16.05 -4.24
CA PRO A 257 15.77 17.48 -3.99
C PRO A 257 14.56 18.30 -4.44
N VAL A 258 13.70 17.75 -5.32
CA VAL A 258 12.63 18.53 -6.00
C VAL A 258 11.23 18.26 -5.47
N ALA A 259 10.98 17.09 -4.85
CA ALA A 259 9.65 16.76 -4.34
C ALA A 259 9.21 17.78 -3.27
N GLU A 260 7.97 18.17 -3.30
CA GLU A 260 7.37 18.92 -2.21
C GLU A 260 7.23 18.01 -0.98
N ILE A 261 7.72 18.47 0.18
CA ILE A 261 7.64 17.73 1.45
C ILE A 261 6.58 18.40 2.32
N ILE A 262 5.58 17.62 2.71
CA ILE A 262 4.43 18.08 3.48
C ILE A 262 4.44 17.32 4.81
N GLU A 263 4.57 18.05 5.91
CA GLU A 263 4.49 17.50 7.25
C GLU A 263 3.03 17.24 7.64
N CYS A 264 2.77 16.04 8.12
CA CYS A 264 1.43 15.59 8.46
C CYS A 264 1.43 14.88 9.81
N ARG A 265 0.36 15.07 10.58
CA ARG A 265 0.11 14.29 11.78
C ARG A 265 -1.34 13.82 11.85
N HIS A 266 -1.53 12.66 12.40
CA HIS A 266 -2.85 12.18 12.77
C HIS A 266 -3.28 12.89 14.06
N ARG A 267 -4.42 13.57 14.01
CA ARG A 267 -5.01 14.20 15.17
C ARG A 267 -6.42 13.66 15.35
N PRO A 268 -6.71 12.92 16.42
CA PRO A 268 -8.07 12.53 16.73
C PRO A 268 -8.91 13.79 16.95
N VAL A 269 -10.18 13.75 16.56
CA VAL A 269 -11.10 14.88 16.64
C VAL A 269 -12.13 14.65 17.74
N HIS A 270 -12.71 13.45 17.80
CA HIS A 270 -13.71 13.03 18.78
C HIS A 270 -13.72 11.50 18.90
N PHE A 271 -14.36 11.00 19.93
CA PHE A 271 -14.81 9.62 20.01
C PHE A 271 -16.20 9.50 19.37
N GLU A 272 -16.46 8.43 18.66
CA GLU A 272 -17.76 8.12 18.10
C GLU A 272 -18.26 6.80 18.69
N ASN A 273 -19.48 6.80 19.23
CA ASN A 273 -20.15 5.58 19.64
C ASN A 273 -20.56 4.79 18.39
N ILE A 274 -19.99 3.60 18.22
CA ILE A 274 -20.20 2.76 17.03
C ILE A 274 -21.64 2.29 16.84
N HIS A 275 -22.47 2.33 17.88
CA HIS A 275 -23.88 1.91 17.82
C HIS A 275 -24.84 3.08 17.62
N THR A 276 -24.57 4.22 18.28
CA THR A 276 -25.47 5.38 18.24
C THR A 276 -25.03 6.47 17.28
N GLY A 277 -23.74 6.48 16.88
CA GLY A 277 -23.16 7.59 16.11
C GLY A 277 -22.93 8.86 16.94
N GLU A 278 -23.10 8.80 18.26
CA GLU A 278 -22.90 9.95 19.14
C GLU A 278 -21.42 10.32 19.22
N HIS A 279 -21.13 11.61 19.07
CA HIS A 279 -19.77 12.14 19.18
C HIS A 279 -19.49 12.63 20.60
N LEU A 280 -18.39 12.17 21.17
CA LEU A 280 -17.93 12.56 22.51
C LEU A 280 -16.56 13.27 22.40
N PRO A 281 -16.33 14.32 23.21
CA PRO A 281 -15.03 14.99 23.26
C PRO A 281 -13.89 14.03 23.65
N LEU A 282 -12.66 14.35 23.24
CA LEU A 282 -11.47 13.50 23.49
C LEU A 282 -11.12 13.34 24.98
N ASP A 283 -11.57 14.24 25.85
CA ASP A 283 -11.35 14.20 27.29
C ASP A 283 -12.41 13.36 28.05
N SER A 284 -13.49 12.93 27.39
CA SER A 284 -14.60 12.17 27.99
C SER A 284 -14.16 10.88 28.68
N PHE A 285 -13.06 10.28 28.27
CA PHE A 285 -12.52 9.05 28.85
C PHE A 285 -11.19 9.25 29.57
N ARG A 286 -10.80 10.50 29.87
CA ARG A 286 -9.54 10.79 30.56
C ARG A 286 -9.52 10.11 31.93
N GLY A 287 -8.56 9.25 32.18
CA GLY A 287 -8.44 8.47 33.43
C GLY A 287 -9.39 7.28 33.55
N LYS A 288 -10.12 6.92 32.50
CA LYS A 288 -10.94 5.72 32.46
C LYS A 288 -10.26 4.63 31.63
N TYR A 289 -10.39 3.37 32.04
CA TYR A 289 -10.06 2.22 31.18
C TYR A 289 -11.20 2.04 30.16
N VAL A 290 -10.85 1.96 28.90
CA VAL A 290 -11.78 1.76 27.79
C VAL A 290 -11.46 0.43 27.13
#